data_1287c754fb71e7603f716865fdb82d0f
#
_entry.id   1287c754fb71e7603f716865fdb82d0f
#
_cell.length_a   1.000
_cell.length_b   1.000
_cell.length_c   1.000
_cell.angle_alpha   90.00
_cell.angle_beta   90.00
_cell.angle_gamma   90.00
#
_symmetry.space_group_name_H-M   'P 1'
#
loop_
_entity.id
_entity.type
_entity.pdbx_description
1 polymer ?
#
loop_
_entity_poly.entity_id
_entity_poly.type
_entity_poly.pdbx_seq_one_letter_code
_entity_poly.pdbx_strand_id
1 'polypeptide(L)'
;MDHNHPFEFRLKTARNYESEGKNLHALQLYLRLIDDYPESPEAFYSVAELYEKAGNIDSAVSLLKSFLNNDPENKDVRLFLGQYLLRNSRWEEAIEFLEYLMPEEEPVAVFFLGYSYFMLKDYERARVSLLNFINIEKQTELLHEAHIYLAKIEIQLKRYEAALSYAQKANVIYSNFWELNLIFAITYYNLGMFAHAVMSAEKAIRLNPQEPSPYEWAGKIYYKLGDYEKAETSFLKYIELIEDAGADIYTSLAQACLKVKKTKDALAYFNVALKLDPENKSAIEGIQNASDILSGTVPDIQ
;
A
#
# COMPACT_ATOMS: atom_id res chain seq x y z
N MET A 1 -12.98 -20.60 44.05
CA MET A 1 -11.57 -20.32 44.41
C MET A 1 -10.76 -20.43 43.11
N ASP A 2 -10.17 -19.31 42.69
CA ASP A 2 -9.59 -19.12 41.39
C ASP A 2 -8.49 -20.09 41.01
N HIS A 3 -8.78 -20.99 40.09
CA HIS A 3 -7.77 -21.88 39.49
C HIS A 3 -6.83 -21.15 38.48
N ASN A 4 -7.07 -19.86 38.22
CA ASN A 4 -6.27 -19.05 37.29
C ASN A 4 -5.01 -18.40 37.88
N HIS A 5 -4.78 -18.49 39.18
CA HIS A 5 -3.67 -17.80 39.86
C HIS A 5 -2.26 -18.23 39.39
N PRO A 6 -1.97 -19.54 39.09
CA PRO A 6 -0.63 -19.92 38.63
C PRO A 6 -0.33 -19.50 37.20
N PHE A 7 -1.31 -19.58 36.26
CA PHE A 7 -1.15 -19.19 34.85
C PHE A 7 -0.87 -17.70 34.73
N GLU A 8 -1.75 -16.86 35.28
CA GLU A 8 -1.65 -15.41 35.22
C GLU A 8 -0.35 -14.88 35.85
N PHE A 9 0.07 -15.44 36.98
CA PHE A 9 1.33 -15.07 37.63
C PHE A 9 2.53 -15.39 36.73
N ARG A 10 2.57 -16.59 36.13
CA ARG A 10 3.67 -17.03 35.29
C ARG A 10 3.67 -16.25 33.96
N LEU A 11 2.50 -15.96 33.39
CA LEU A 11 2.34 -15.14 32.19
C LEU A 11 2.87 -13.73 32.44
N LYS A 12 2.49 -13.12 33.58
CA LYS A 12 3.00 -11.80 33.97
C LYS A 12 4.51 -11.82 34.18
N THR A 13 5.06 -12.88 34.77
CA THR A 13 6.51 -13.03 34.96
C THR A 13 7.23 -13.10 33.62
N ALA A 14 6.70 -13.86 32.63
CA ALA A 14 7.27 -13.95 31.32
C ALA A 14 7.22 -12.59 30.56
N ARG A 15 6.10 -11.86 30.65
CA ARG A 15 5.98 -10.49 30.13
C ARG A 15 6.97 -9.51 30.76
N ASN A 16 7.26 -9.63 32.04
CA ASN A 16 8.29 -8.81 32.70
C ASN A 16 9.67 -9.09 32.12
N TYR A 17 10.05 -10.36 31.91
CA TYR A 17 11.33 -10.70 31.27
C TYR A 17 11.39 -10.14 29.83
N GLU A 18 10.30 -10.21 29.09
CA GLU A 18 10.25 -9.64 27.74
C GLU A 18 10.44 -8.11 27.79
N SER A 19 9.75 -7.40 28.69
CA SER A 19 9.89 -5.94 28.85
C SER A 19 11.31 -5.50 29.28
N GLU A 20 12.05 -6.39 29.95
CA GLU A 20 13.45 -6.19 30.30
C GLU A 20 14.43 -6.57 29.18
N GLY A 21 13.93 -6.99 28.00
CA GLY A 21 14.72 -7.44 26.87
C GLY A 21 15.32 -8.86 27.05
N LYS A 22 14.93 -9.59 28.09
CA LYS A 22 15.39 -10.95 28.38
C LYS A 22 14.58 -11.99 27.59
N ASN A 23 14.53 -11.84 26.27
CA ASN A 23 13.65 -12.61 25.38
C ASN A 23 13.81 -14.13 25.48
N LEU A 24 15.02 -14.65 25.72
CA LEU A 24 15.24 -16.09 25.88
C LEU A 24 14.59 -16.63 27.18
N HIS A 25 14.64 -15.88 28.27
CA HIS A 25 13.99 -16.28 29.52
C HIS A 25 12.46 -16.21 29.40
N ALA A 26 11.94 -15.14 28.73
CA ALA A 26 10.53 -15.02 28.44
C ALA A 26 10.03 -16.20 27.60
N LEU A 27 10.74 -16.51 26.49
CA LEU A 27 10.42 -17.62 25.60
C LEU A 27 10.35 -18.96 26.35
N GLN A 28 11.34 -19.26 27.21
CA GLN A 28 11.34 -20.50 28.00
C GLN A 28 10.12 -20.60 28.94
N LEU A 29 9.69 -19.48 29.52
CA LEU A 29 8.50 -19.46 30.39
C LEU A 29 7.22 -19.60 29.58
N TYR A 30 7.11 -18.92 28.45
CA TYR A 30 5.95 -19.05 27.58
C TYR A 30 5.81 -20.48 27.03
N LEU A 31 6.90 -21.12 26.60
CA LEU A 31 6.87 -22.51 26.12
C LEU A 31 6.41 -23.48 27.24
N ARG A 32 6.86 -23.28 28.49
CA ARG A 32 6.35 -24.07 29.62
C ARG A 32 4.86 -23.79 29.90
N LEU A 33 4.40 -22.55 29.67
CA LEU A 33 2.98 -22.25 29.82
C LEU A 33 2.17 -22.95 28.74
N ILE A 34 2.66 -23.05 27.51
CA ILE A 34 2.02 -23.82 26.42
C ILE A 34 1.93 -25.30 26.78
N ASP A 35 2.99 -25.88 27.36
CA ASP A 35 3.00 -27.30 27.78
C ASP A 35 1.99 -27.56 28.92
N ASP A 36 1.90 -26.64 29.90
CA ASP A 36 1.05 -26.81 31.06
C ASP A 36 -0.42 -26.38 30.82
N TYR A 37 -0.66 -25.47 29.87
CA TYR A 37 -1.98 -24.90 29.54
C TYR A 37 -2.19 -24.79 28.01
N PRO A 38 -2.25 -25.93 27.31
CA PRO A 38 -2.30 -25.93 25.83
C PRO A 38 -3.60 -25.37 25.24
N GLU A 39 -4.63 -25.18 26.07
CA GLU A 39 -5.90 -24.55 25.70
C GLU A 39 -5.91 -23.03 25.77
N SER A 40 -4.85 -22.42 26.35
CA SER A 40 -4.77 -20.97 26.58
C SER A 40 -3.95 -20.31 25.47
N PRO A 41 -4.54 -19.46 24.58
CA PRO A 41 -3.87 -18.95 23.40
C PRO A 41 -2.83 -17.85 23.71
N GLU A 42 -2.89 -17.21 24.88
CA GLU A 42 -2.09 -16.04 25.22
C GLU A 42 -0.58 -16.31 25.17
N ALA A 43 -0.14 -17.50 25.61
CA ALA A 43 1.27 -17.88 25.55
C ALA A 43 1.70 -18.14 24.09
N PHE A 44 0.81 -18.71 23.26
CA PHE A 44 1.07 -18.92 21.83
C PHE A 44 1.25 -17.58 21.10
N TYR A 45 0.42 -16.58 21.39
CA TYR A 45 0.57 -15.23 20.81
C TYR A 45 1.93 -14.62 21.17
N SER A 46 2.30 -14.69 22.47
CA SER A 46 3.57 -14.13 22.94
C SER A 46 4.78 -14.83 22.32
N VAL A 47 4.75 -16.16 22.18
CA VAL A 47 5.83 -16.91 21.52
C VAL A 47 5.89 -16.55 20.03
N ALA A 48 4.74 -16.43 19.35
CA ALA A 48 4.70 -16.04 17.94
C ALA A 48 5.31 -14.66 17.72
N GLU A 49 5.02 -13.68 18.60
CA GLU A 49 5.62 -12.34 18.53
C GLU A 49 7.14 -12.35 18.80
N LEU A 50 7.62 -13.19 19.74
CA LEU A 50 9.06 -13.35 19.96
C LEU A 50 9.75 -14.01 18.78
N TYR A 51 9.13 -14.98 18.12
CA TYR A 51 9.63 -15.57 16.88
C TYR A 51 9.68 -14.55 15.76
N GLU A 52 8.67 -13.67 15.63
CA GLU A 52 8.65 -12.58 14.64
C GLU A 52 9.84 -11.62 14.86
N LYS A 53 10.06 -11.18 16.11
CA LYS A 53 11.21 -10.33 16.49
C LYS A 53 12.56 -10.99 16.16
N ALA A 54 12.61 -12.33 16.19
CA ALA A 54 13.81 -13.12 15.85
C ALA A 54 13.91 -13.47 14.34
N GLY A 55 12.93 -13.08 13.50
CA GLY A 55 12.87 -13.41 12.09
C GLY A 55 12.42 -14.85 11.78
N ASN A 56 11.92 -15.59 12.78
CA ASN A 56 11.51 -16.99 12.67
C ASN A 56 10.00 -17.13 12.38
N ILE A 57 9.54 -16.51 11.30
CA ILE A 57 8.11 -16.43 10.95
C ILE A 57 7.46 -17.81 10.81
N ASP A 58 8.14 -18.77 10.14
CA ASP A 58 7.58 -20.11 9.93
C ASP A 58 7.38 -20.90 11.23
N SER A 59 8.25 -20.69 12.22
CA SER A 59 8.10 -21.30 13.54
C SER A 59 6.87 -20.76 14.26
N ALA A 60 6.63 -19.47 14.18
CA ALA A 60 5.43 -18.84 14.73
C ALA A 60 4.14 -19.36 14.08
N VAL A 61 4.12 -19.42 12.75
CA VAL A 61 2.96 -19.94 11.99
C VAL A 61 2.70 -21.41 12.34
N SER A 62 3.75 -22.22 12.40
CA SER A 62 3.63 -23.64 12.76
C SER A 62 3.08 -23.82 14.18
N LEU A 63 3.52 -22.98 15.11
CA LEU A 63 3.04 -22.99 16.50
C LEU A 63 1.54 -22.64 16.58
N LEU A 64 1.12 -21.55 15.90
CA LEU A 64 -0.30 -21.15 15.90
C LEU A 64 -1.19 -22.18 15.18
N LYS A 65 -0.69 -22.79 14.08
CA LYS A 65 -1.37 -23.91 13.44
C LYS A 65 -1.50 -25.14 14.35
N SER A 66 -0.51 -25.41 15.20
CA SER A 66 -0.59 -26.51 16.17
C SER A 66 -1.68 -26.30 17.22
N PHE A 67 -1.90 -25.06 17.64
CA PHE A 67 -3.04 -24.70 18.50
C PHE A 67 -4.37 -25.02 17.81
N LEU A 68 -4.53 -24.56 16.56
CA LEU A 68 -5.75 -24.80 15.76
C LEU A 68 -6.00 -26.28 15.42
N ASN A 69 -4.97 -27.15 15.46
CA ASN A 69 -5.18 -28.59 15.34
C ASN A 69 -5.89 -29.16 16.57
N ASN A 70 -5.69 -28.57 17.76
CA ASN A 70 -6.33 -28.99 19.00
C ASN A 70 -7.69 -28.31 19.20
N ASP A 71 -7.82 -27.04 18.78
CA ASP A 71 -9.05 -26.25 18.84
C ASP A 71 -9.34 -25.58 17.46
N PRO A 72 -9.88 -26.36 16.50
CA PRO A 72 -10.12 -25.88 15.13
C PRO A 72 -11.13 -24.74 15.03
N GLU A 73 -12.02 -24.58 15.99
CA GLU A 73 -13.10 -23.59 15.98
C GLU A 73 -12.69 -22.27 16.66
N ASN A 74 -11.45 -22.16 17.13
CA ASN A 74 -10.98 -20.95 17.83
C ASN A 74 -10.85 -19.76 16.88
N LYS A 75 -11.82 -18.87 16.94
CA LYS A 75 -11.91 -17.68 16.07
C LYS A 75 -10.80 -16.68 16.36
N ASP A 76 -10.48 -16.49 17.65
CA ASP A 76 -9.47 -15.52 18.07
C ASP A 76 -8.08 -15.89 17.53
N VAL A 77 -7.70 -17.19 17.65
CA VAL A 77 -6.43 -17.68 17.12
C VAL A 77 -6.40 -17.64 15.58
N ARG A 78 -7.52 -17.93 14.91
CA ARG A 78 -7.62 -17.78 13.46
C ARG A 78 -7.44 -16.34 13.01
N LEU A 79 -8.13 -15.41 13.67
CA LEU A 79 -8.01 -13.99 13.38
C LEU A 79 -6.59 -13.49 13.64
N PHE A 80 -6.00 -13.86 14.79
CA PHE A 80 -4.63 -13.52 15.11
C PHE A 80 -3.64 -14.06 14.07
N LEU A 81 -3.77 -15.34 13.68
CA LEU A 81 -2.90 -15.95 12.67
C LEU A 81 -3.06 -15.27 11.31
N GLY A 82 -4.30 -14.94 10.90
CA GLY A 82 -4.57 -14.17 9.70
C GLY A 82 -3.85 -12.82 9.73
N GLN A 83 -4.01 -12.05 10.79
CA GLN A 83 -3.33 -10.75 10.97
C GLN A 83 -1.80 -10.90 11.01
N TYR A 84 -1.29 -11.93 11.67
CA TYR A 84 0.12 -12.24 11.75
C TYR A 84 0.72 -12.49 10.34
N LEU A 85 0.04 -13.29 9.54
CA LEU A 85 0.41 -13.58 8.16
C LEU A 85 0.38 -12.32 7.28
N LEU A 86 -0.63 -11.45 7.47
CA LEU A 86 -0.71 -10.15 6.77
C LEU A 86 0.48 -9.25 7.06
N ARG A 87 0.86 -9.10 8.33
CA ARG A 87 2.03 -8.28 8.73
C ARG A 87 3.33 -8.80 8.09
N ASN A 88 3.40 -10.10 7.83
CA ASN A 88 4.54 -10.76 7.22
C ASN A 88 4.39 -10.96 5.70
N SER A 89 3.47 -10.25 5.05
CA SER A 89 3.23 -10.26 3.60
C SER A 89 2.89 -11.65 3.01
N ARG A 90 2.31 -12.55 3.82
CA ARG A 90 1.89 -13.89 3.42
C ARG A 90 0.38 -13.88 3.10
N TRP A 91 0.02 -13.13 2.04
CA TRP A 91 -1.36 -12.79 1.72
C TRP A 91 -2.24 -13.99 1.41
N GLU A 92 -1.75 -14.94 0.59
CA GLU A 92 -2.48 -16.16 0.23
C GLU A 92 -2.80 -17.01 1.44
N GLU A 93 -1.82 -17.19 2.33
CA GLU A 93 -2.01 -17.99 3.54
C GLU A 93 -2.95 -17.29 4.54
N ALA A 94 -2.90 -15.96 4.64
CA ALA A 94 -3.82 -15.21 5.49
C ALA A 94 -5.28 -15.45 5.07
N ILE A 95 -5.56 -15.50 3.77
CA ILE A 95 -6.89 -15.77 3.23
C ILE A 95 -7.45 -17.10 3.74
N GLU A 96 -6.64 -18.18 3.75
CA GLU A 96 -7.07 -19.51 4.20
C GLU A 96 -7.67 -19.50 5.63
N PHE A 97 -7.14 -18.67 6.52
CA PHE A 97 -7.62 -18.57 7.90
C PHE A 97 -8.75 -17.57 8.05
N LEU A 98 -8.72 -16.47 7.32
CA LEU A 98 -9.71 -15.41 7.42
C LEU A 98 -11.04 -15.78 6.75
N GLU A 99 -11.04 -16.55 5.65
CA GLU A 99 -12.25 -17.01 4.97
C GLU A 99 -13.11 -17.97 5.82
N TYR A 100 -12.49 -18.62 6.81
CA TYR A 100 -13.22 -19.49 7.73
C TYR A 100 -14.11 -18.72 8.70
N LEU A 101 -13.81 -17.42 8.95
CA LEU A 101 -14.51 -16.61 9.92
C LEU A 101 -15.82 -16.07 9.34
N MET A 102 -16.91 -16.18 10.10
CA MET A 102 -18.21 -15.69 9.67
C MET A 102 -18.25 -14.16 9.70
N PRO A 103 -18.67 -13.49 8.62
CA PRO A 103 -18.65 -12.02 8.53
C PRO A 103 -19.44 -11.31 9.63
N GLU A 104 -20.55 -11.87 10.05
CA GLU A 104 -21.44 -11.29 11.06
C GLU A 104 -20.85 -11.36 12.48
N GLU A 105 -19.96 -12.33 12.72
CA GLU A 105 -19.35 -12.54 14.01
C GLU A 105 -17.99 -11.80 14.11
N GLU A 106 -17.24 -11.81 12.99
CA GLU A 106 -15.90 -11.21 12.90
C GLU A 106 -15.79 -10.25 11.69
N PRO A 107 -16.46 -9.09 11.72
CA PRO A 107 -16.43 -8.15 10.60
C PRO A 107 -15.01 -7.71 10.20
N VAL A 108 -14.10 -7.64 11.17
CA VAL A 108 -12.70 -7.25 10.96
C VAL A 108 -11.97 -8.25 10.04
N ALA A 109 -12.31 -9.54 10.09
CA ALA A 109 -11.75 -10.54 9.18
C ALA A 109 -12.11 -10.23 7.71
N VAL A 110 -13.33 -9.71 7.46
CA VAL A 110 -13.77 -9.33 6.12
C VAL A 110 -12.97 -8.16 5.56
N PHE A 111 -12.60 -7.19 6.42
CA PHE A 111 -11.69 -6.11 6.04
C PHE A 111 -10.32 -6.66 5.65
N PHE A 112 -9.76 -7.54 6.47
CA PHE A 112 -8.45 -8.15 6.19
C PHE A 112 -8.45 -9.04 4.96
N LEU A 113 -9.55 -9.74 4.67
CA LEU A 113 -9.73 -10.44 3.39
C LEU A 113 -9.67 -9.46 2.21
N GLY A 114 -10.42 -8.37 2.28
CA GLY A 114 -10.40 -7.34 1.26
C GLY A 114 -9.00 -6.74 1.05
N TYR A 115 -8.28 -6.49 2.13
CA TYR A 115 -6.90 -6.04 2.10
C TYR A 115 -5.96 -7.09 1.46
N SER A 116 -6.08 -8.37 1.83
CA SER A 116 -5.29 -9.46 1.25
C SER A 116 -5.47 -9.57 -0.26
N TYR A 117 -6.72 -9.58 -0.72
CA TYR A 117 -7.03 -9.61 -2.15
C TYR A 117 -6.51 -8.37 -2.88
N PHE A 118 -6.56 -7.18 -2.24
CA PHE A 118 -5.98 -5.96 -2.82
C PHE A 118 -4.47 -6.09 -3.02
N MET A 119 -3.74 -6.63 -2.04
CA MET A 119 -2.29 -6.84 -2.14
C MET A 119 -1.93 -7.86 -3.23
N LEU A 120 -2.77 -8.87 -3.44
CA LEU A 120 -2.66 -9.83 -4.53
C LEU A 120 -3.15 -9.30 -5.89
N LYS A 121 -3.58 -8.03 -5.95
CA LYS A 121 -4.14 -7.38 -7.15
C LYS A 121 -5.43 -8.05 -7.69
N ASP A 122 -6.09 -8.85 -6.87
CA ASP A 122 -7.43 -9.36 -7.17
C ASP A 122 -8.48 -8.31 -6.76
N TYR A 123 -8.58 -7.29 -7.58
CA TYR A 123 -9.37 -6.11 -7.27
C TYR A 123 -10.89 -6.39 -7.19
N GLU A 124 -11.40 -7.38 -7.91
CA GLU A 124 -12.83 -7.70 -7.83
C GLU A 124 -13.17 -8.41 -6.51
N ARG A 125 -12.38 -9.41 -6.06
CA ARG A 125 -12.60 -10.02 -4.74
C ARG A 125 -12.33 -9.04 -3.60
N ALA A 126 -11.27 -8.22 -3.71
CA ALA A 126 -11.00 -7.15 -2.75
C ALA A 126 -12.20 -6.20 -2.60
N ARG A 127 -12.77 -5.78 -3.74
CA ARG A 127 -13.94 -4.91 -3.77
C ARG A 127 -15.15 -5.53 -3.09
N VAL A 128 -15.45 -6.78 -3.40
CA VAL A 128 -16.60 -7.50 -2.80
C VAL A 128 -16.45 -7.58 -1.28
N SER A 129 -15.27 -7.99 -0.79
CA SER A 129 -15.00 -8.10 0.64
C SER A 129 -15.13 -6.75 1.36
N LEU A 130 -14.52 -5.69 0.83
CA LEU A 130 -14.59 -4.37 1.46
C LEU A 130 -15.99 -3.75 1.39
N LEU A 131 -16.78 -4.01 0.34
CA LEU A 131 -18.18 -3.62 0.27
C LEU A 131 -19.01 -4.36 1.32
N ASN A 132 -18.76 -5.66 1.52
CA ASN A 132 -19.41 -6.42 2.58
C ASN A 132 -19.05 -5.84 3.96
N PHE A 133 -17.77 -5.57 4.21
CA PHE A 133 -17.32 -4.95 5.45
C PHE A 133 -18.05 -3.64 5.76
N ILE A 134 -18.10 -2.68 4.82
CA ILE A 134 -18.78 -1.38 5.06
C ILE A 134 -20.30 -1.50 5.17
N ASN A 135 -20.90 -2.63 4.74
CA ASN A 135 -22.33 -2.89 4.94
C ASN A 135 -22.62 -3.41 6.35
N ILE A 136 -21.74 -4.22 6.91
CA ILE A 136 -21.90 -4.81 8.26
C ILE A 136 -21.44 -3.81 9.32
N GLU A 137 -20.25 -3.24 9.17
CA GLU A 137 -19.63 -2.36 10.15
C GLU A 137 -19.94 -0.89 9.87
N LYS A 138 -20.33 -0.12 10.90
CA LYS A 138 -20.78 1.27 10.76
C LYS A 138 -20.01 2.28 11.63
N GLN A 139 -19.24 1.84 12.61
CA GLN A 139 -18.69 2.71 13.66
C GLN A 139 -17.24 2.42 14.04
N THR A 140 -16.43 1.93 13.10
CA THR A 140 -15.01 1.66 13.33
C THR A 140 -14.10 2.59 12.53
N GLU A 141 -12.89 2.83 13.02
CA GLU A 141 -11.86 3.55 12.26
C GLU A 141 -11.51 2.85 10.94
N LEU A 142 -11.54 1.51 10.92
CA LEU A 142 -11.33 0.71 9.71
C LEU A 142 -12.33 1.02 8.58
N LEU A 143 -13.49 1.60 8.90
CA LEU A 143 -14.45 2.01 7.88
C LEU A 143 -13.86 3.06 6.92
N HIS A 144 -13.06 3.98 7.43
CA HIS A 144 -12.42 5.01 6.60
C HIS A 144 -11.27 4.43 5.79
N GLU A 145 -10.51 3.49 6.37
CA GLU A 145 -9.48 2.75 5.64
C GLU A 145 -10.09 1.91 4.52
N ALA A 146 -11.22 1.24 4.79
CA ALA A 146 -11.96 0.49 3.77
C ALA A 146 -12.38 1.41 2.59
N HIS A 147 -12.81 2.64 2.87
CA HIS A 147 -13.11 3.60 1.82
C HIS A 147 -11.86 4.03 1.02
N ILE A 148 -10.69 4.16 1.66
CA ILE A 148 -9.42 4.44 0.94
C ILE A 148 -9.07 3.28 0.01
N TYR A 149 -9.14 2.03 0.50
CA TYR A 149 -8.86 0.86 -0.35
C TYR A 149 -9.89 0.70 -1.46
N LEU A 150 -11.18 0.93 -1.20
CA LEU A 150 -12.20 0.95 -2.25
C LEU A 150 -11.89 2.01 -3.31
N ALA A 151 -11.49 3.22 -2.92
CA ALA A 151 -11.12 4.26 -3.88
C ALA A 151 -9.91 3.83 -4.74
N LYS A 152 -8.88 3.22 -4.14
CA LYS A 152 -7.72 2.66 -4.86
C LYS A 152 -8.14 1.56 -5.84
N ILE A 153 -9.00 0.64 -5.41
CA ILE A 153 -9.53 -0.46 -6.22
C ILE A 153 -10.31 0.09 -7.42
N GLU A 154 -11.20 1.06 -7.20
CA GLU A 154 -12.00 1.65 -8.27
C GLU A 154 -11.14 2.40 -9.29
N ILE A 155 -10.00 2.99 -8.88
CA ILE A 155 -9.00 3.55 -9.80
C ILE A 155 -8.41 2.43 -10.68
N GLN A 156 -8.01 1.31 -10.10
CA GLN A 156 -7.46 0.17 -10.85
C GLN A 156 -8.47 -0.41 -11.83
N LEU A 157 -9.74 -0.43 -11.45
CA LEU A 157 -10.86 -0.85 -12.29
C LEU A 157 -11.33 0.25 -13.27
N LYS A 158 -10.69 1.42 -13.28
CA LYS A 158 -11.01 2.60 -14.11
C LYS A 158 -12.43 3.14 -13.89
N ARG A 159 -12.98 2.96 -12.68
CA ARG A 159 -14.32 3.42 -12.25
C ARG A 159 -14.17 4.71 -11.44
N TYR A 160 -13.74 5.79 -12.11
CA TYR A 160 -13.24 7.00 -11.45
C TYR A 160 -14.31 7.77 -10.64
N GLU A 161 -15.57 7.77 -11.07
CA GLU A 161 -16.68 8.39 -10.32
C GLU A 161 -16.91 7.67 -8.98
N ALA A 162 -16.84 6.33 -8.98
CA ALA A 162 -16.94 5.53 -7.76
C ALA A 162 -15.72 5.78 -6.86
N ALA A 163 -14.51 5.84 -7.42
CA ALA A 163 -13.30 6.18 -6.70
C ALA A 163 -13.42 7.54 -5.99
N LEU A 164 -13.95 8.56 -6.69
CA LEU A 164 -14.18 9.89 -6.12
C LEU A 164 -15.17 9.83 -4.94
N SER A 165 -16.24 9.08 -5.08
CA SER A 165 -17.25 8.93 -4.02
C SER A 165 -16.66 8.30 -2.75
N TYR A 166 -15.84 7.22 -2.90
CA TYR A 166 -15.19 6.61 -1.75
C TYR A 166 -14.11 7.50 -1.14
N ALA A 167 -13.31 8.17 -1.95
CA ALA A 167 -12.30 9.12 -1.47
C ALA A 167 -12.97 10.27 -0.67
N GLN A 168 -14.11 10.77 -1.10
CA GLN A 168 -14.87 11.79 -0.36
C GLN A 168 -15.35 11.28 1.01
N LYS A 169 -15.81 10.03 1.12
CA LYS A 169 -16.19 9.42 2.40
C LYS A 169 -15.01 9.30 3.35
N ALA A 170 -13.85 8.88 2.85
CA ALA A 170 -12.63 8.81 3.64
C ALA A 170 -12.15 10.20 4.10
N ASN A 171 -12.34 11.23 3.29
CA ASN A 171 -11.85 12.60 3.54
C ASN A 171 -12.48 13.27 4.78
N VAL A 172 -13.58 12.76 5.29
CA VAL A 172 -14.22 13.26 6.51
C VAL A 172 -13.25 13.18 7.71
N ILE A 173 -12.43 12.13 7.76
CA ILE A 173 -11.44 11.94 8.83
C ILE A 173 -9.99 12.18 8.33
N TYR A 174 -9.64 11.71 7.14
CA TYR A 174 -8.26 11.72 6.63
C TYR A 174 -7.95 12.91 5.70
N SER A 175 -8.57 14.08 5.91
CA SER A 175 -8.39 15.26 5.04
C SER A 175 -6.91 15.70 4.88
N ASN A 176 -6.07 15.46 5.89
CA ASN A 176 -4.63 15.78 5.88
C ASN A 176 -3.73 14.56 5.64
N PHE A 177 -4.26 13.51 5.04
CA PHE A 177 -3.50 12.33 4.67
C PHE A 177 -3.02 12.49 3.21
N TRP A 178 -1.69 12.44 2.98
CA TRP A 178 -1.12 12.71 1.66
C TRP A 178 -1.60 11.71 0.59
N GLU A 179 -1.73 10.44 0.97
CA GLU A 179 -2.14 9.36 0.07
C GLU A 179 -3.59 9.55 -0.42
N LEU A 180 -4.50 10.01 0.45
CA LEU A 180 -5.85 10.34 0.04
C LEU A 180 -5.88 11.53 -0.94
N ASN A 181 -5.03 12.53 -0.74
CA ASN A 181 -4.90 13.64 -1.67
C ASN A 181 -4.29 13.20 -3.02
N LEU A 182 -3.40 12.20 -3.02
CA LEU A 182 -2.93 11.56 -4.24
C LEU A 182 -4.06 10.81 -4.96
N ILE A 183 -4.90 10.07 -4.24
CA ILE A 183 -6.09 9.41 -4.78
C ILE A 183 -7.01 10.43 -5.47
N PHE A 184 -7.26 11.57 -4.83
CA PHE A 184 -8.02 12.67 -5.46
C PHE A 184 -7.33 13.19 -6.72
N ALA A 185 -6.01 13.40 -6.71
CA ALA A 185 -5.26 13.89 -7.87
C ALA A 185 -5.40 12.92 -9.06
N ILE A 186 -5.20 11.62 -8.83
CA ILE A 186 -5.34 10.58 -9.84
C ILE A 186 -6.77 10.52 -10.39
N THR A 187 -7.74 10.56 -9.50
CA THR A 187 -9.16 10.46 -9.84
C THR A 187 -9.62 11.67 -10.66
N TYR A 188 -9.32 12.90 -10.20
CA TYR A 188 -9.64 14.12 -10.92
C TYR A 188 -8.95 14.22 -12.28
N TYR A 189 -7.67 13.76 -12.37
CA TYR A 189 -6.97 13.71 -13.64
C TYR A 189 -7.71 12.83 -14.67
N ASN A 190 -8.12 11.64 -14.26
CA ASN A 190 -8.81 10.72 -15.15
C ASN A 190 -10.25 11.15 -15.50
N LEU A 191 -10.88 11.97 -14.65
CA LEU A 191 -12.17 12.62 -14.92
C LEU A 191 -12.02 13.90 -15.76
N GLY A 192 -10.80 14.30 -16.15
CA GLY A 192 -10.55 15.53 -16.91
C GLY A 192 -10.66 16.82 -16.09
N MET A 193 -10.78 16.71 -14.77
CA MET A 193 -10.91 17.83 -13.82
C MET A 193 -9.52 18.34 -13.39
N PHE A 194 -8.70 18.78 -14.36
CA PHE A 194 -7.27 19.05 -14.15
C PHE A 194 -6.98 20.11 -13.10
N ALA A 195 -7.81 21.14 -12.94
CA ALA A 195 -7.62 22.16 -11.89
C ALA A 195 -7.72 21.55 -10.48
N HIS A 196 -8.70 20.66 -10.24
CA HIS A 196 -8.82 19.94 -8.98
C HIS A 196 -7.69 18.94 -8.77
N ALA A 197 -7.24 18.29 -9.86
CA ALA A 197 -6.13 17.35 -9.83
C ALA A 197 -4.83 18.03 -9.37
N VAL A 198 -4.51 19.24 -9.91
CA VAL A 198 -3.34 20.03 -9.47
C VAL A 198 -3.41 20.35 -7.99
N MET A 199 -4.54 20.91 -7.52
CA MET A 199 -4.70 21.30 -6.12
C MET A 199 -4.48 20.10 -5.19
N SER A 200 -4.98 18.93 -5.59
CA SER A 200 -4.84 17.70 -4.81
C SER A 200 -3.40 17.17 -4.84
N ALA A 201 -2.74 17.17 -6.00
CA ALA A 201 -1.34 16.75 -6.12
C ALA A 201 -0.40 17.66 -5.30
N GLU A 202 -0.56 18.98 -5.42
CA GLU A 202 0.21 19.95 -4.63
C GLU A 202 -0.04 19.80 -3.12
N LYS A 203 -1.28 19.48 -2.72
CA LYS A 203 -1.57 19.20 -1.31
C LYS A 203 -0.90 17.91 -0.85
N ALA A 204 -0.89 16.85 -1.65
CA ALA A 204 -0.17 15.63 -1.33
C ALA A 204 1.34 15.89 -1.17
N ILE A 205 1.96 16.65 -2.08
CA ILE A 205 3.36 17.06 -2.00
C ILE A 205 3.67 17.86 -0.71
N ARG A 206 2.80 18.82 -0.35
CA ARG A 206 3.00 19.59 0.90
C ARG A 206 2.92 18.73 2.16
N LEU A 207 2.06 17.71 2.15
CA LEU A 207 1.86 16.81 3.30
C LEU A 207 3.01 15.81 3.45
N ASN A 208 3.57 15.32 2.35
CA ASN A 208 4.74 14.44 2.35
C ASN A 208 5.69 14.78 1.18
N PRO A 209 6.63 15.72 1.37
CA PRO A 209 7.55 16.14 0.31
C PRO A 209 8.59 15.11 -0.09
N GLN A 210 8.74 14.04 0.68
CA GLN A 210 9.69 12.95 0.40
C GLN A 210 9.06 11.78 -0.37
N GLU A 211 7.75 11.81 -0.55
CA GLU A 211 7.05 10.77 -1.33
C GLU A 211 7.14 11.10 -2.83
N PRO A 212 7.68 10.19 -3.67
CA PRO A 212 7.84 10.45 -5.11
C PRO A 212 6.51 10.48 -5.88
N SER A 213 5.56 9.61 -5.55
CA SER A 213 4.33 9.41 -6.35
C SER A 213 3.52 10.71 -6.61
N PRO A 214 3.37 11.64 -5.66
CA PRO A 214 2.70 12.92 -5.93
C PRO A 214 3.40 13.78 -6.99
N TYR A 215 4.73 13.72 -7.10
CA TYR A 215 5.48 14.47 -8.12
C TYR A 215 5.31 13.87 -9.51
N GLU A 216 5.26 12.53 -9.62
CA GLU A 216 4.93 11.87 -10.89
C GLU A 216 3.58 12.36 -11.42
N TRP A 217 2.56 12.33 -10.56
CA TRP A 217 1.22 12.75 -10.95
C TRP A 217 1.14 14.25 -11.20
N ALA A 218 1.81 15.08 -10.41
CA ALA A 218 1.91 16.53 -10.68
C ALA A 218 2.52 16.79 -12.06
N GLY A 219 3.59 16.09 -12.43
CA GLY A 219 4.21 16.18 -13.76
C GLY A 219 3.22 15.84 -14.88
N LYS A 220 2.49 14.73 -14.77
CA LYS A 220 1.46 14.31 -15.73
C LYS A 220 0.32 15.35 -15.83
N ILE A 221 -0.13 15.88 -14.70
CA ILE A 221 -1.22 16.87 -14.63
C ILE A 221 -0.78 18.18 -15.26
N TYR A 222 0.39 18.72 -14.88
CA TYR A 222 0.91 19.97 -15.45
C TYR A 222 1.18 19.85 -16.95
N TYR A 223 1.68 18.70 -17.40
CA TYR A 223 1.84 18.45 -18.84
C TYR A 223 0.50 18.55 -19.60
N LYS A 224 -0.58 17.97 -19.05
CA LYS A 224 -1.94 18.07 -19.63
C LYS A 224 -2.50 19.49 -19.60
N LEU A 225 -2.10 20.30 -18.63
CA LEU A 225 -2.48 21.73 -18.54
C LEU A 225 -1.65 22.63 -19.45
N GLY A 226 -0.56 22.12 -20.05
CA GLY A 226 0.37 22.92 -20.85
C GLY A 226 1.41 23.70 -20.04
N ASP A 227 1.47 23.52 -18.72
CA ASP A 227 2.51 24.11 -17.85
C ASP A 227 3.74 23.19 -17.87
N TYR A 228 4.47 23.23 -18.98
CA TYR A 228 5.54 22.30 -19.25
C TYR A 228 6.77 22.51 -18.37
N GLU A 229 7.02 23.74 -17.89
CA GLU A 229 8.08 24.04 -16.94
C GLU A 229 7.82 23.36 -15.58
N LYS A 230 6.58 23.43 -15.09
CA LYS A 230 6.24 22.73 -13.84
C LYS A 230 6.18 21.22 -14.03
N ALA A 231 5.79 20.74 -15.22
CA ALA A 231 5.85 19.30 -15.53
C ALA A 231 7.29 18.79 -15.49
N GLU A 232 8.23 19.48 -16.14
CA GLU A 232 9.67 19.18 -16.11
C GLU A 232 10.19 19.15 -14.66
N THR A 233 9.94 20.21 -13.89
CA THR A 233 10.39 20.31 -12.49
C THR A 233 9.84 19.16 -11.64
N SER A 234 8.59 18.79 -11.84
CA SER A 234 7.94 17.70 -11.10
C SER A 234 8.55 16.34 -11.44
N PHE A 235 8.78 16.04 -12.73
CA PHE A 235 9.44 14.79 -13.13
C PHE A 235 10.89 14.70 -12.65
N LEU A 236 11.63 15.82 -12.70
CA LEU A 236 12.98 15.87 -12.15
C LEU A 236 13.01 15.58 -10.65
N LYS A 237 12.04 16.16 -9.89
CA LYS A 237 11.93 15.89 -8.46
C LYS A 237 11.55 14.43 -8.16
N TYR A 238 10.68 13.84 -8.97
CA TYR A 238 10.39 12.41 -8.88
C TYR A 238 11.66 11.57 -9.04
N ILE A 239 12.46 11.82 -10.09
CA ILE A 239 13.71 11.11 -10.37
C ILE A 239 14.75 11.29 -9.24
N GLU A 240 14.82 12.49 -8.64
CA GLU A 240 15.71 12.76 -7.49
C GLU A 240 15.35 11.91 -6.26
N LEU A 241 14.07 11.59 -6.08
CA LEU A 241 13.56 10.88 -4.89
C LEU A 241 13.59 9.34 -5.01
N ILE A 242 13.84 8.79 -6.20
CA ILE A 242 13.89 7.34 -6.40
C ILE A 242 15.22 6.92 -7.02
N GLU A 243 15.65 5.69 -6.72
CA GLU A 243 16.90 5.15 -7.27
C GLU A 243 16.74 4.73 -8.74
N ASP A 244 15.59 4.14 -9.10
CA ASP A 244 15.31 3.55 -10.41
C ASP A 244 14.04 4.13 -11.04
N ALA A 245 14.17 5.25 -11.75
CA ALA A 245 13.07 5.77 -12.56
C ALA A 245 12.90 4.96 -13.86
N GLY A 246 11.65 4.55 -14.16
CA GLY A 246 11.33 3.80 -15.36
C GLY A 246 11.43 4.61 -16.67
N ALA A 247 11.51 3.89 -17.80
CA ALA A 247 11.61 4.50 -19.13
C ALA A 247 10.47 5.49 -19.45
N ASP A 248 9.27 5.23 -18.96
CA ASP A 248 8.09 6.09 -19.17
C ASP A 248 8.24 7.47 -18.54
N ILE A 249 8.91 7.56 -17.38
CA ILE A 249 9.16 8.82 -16.70
C ILE A 249 10.18 9.66 -17.48
N TYR A 250 11.28 9.04 -17.91
CA TYR A 250 12.26 9.74 -18.76
C TYR A 250 11.66 10.17 -20.08
N THR A 251 10.78 9.37 -20.68
CA THR A 251 10.03 9.73 -21.88
C THR A 251 9.13 10.95 -21.64
N SER A 252 8.39 10.97 -20.52
CA SER A 252 7.50 12.07 -20.16
C SER A 252 8.28 13.37 -19.87
N LEU A 253 9.40 13.24 -19.16
CA LEU A 253 10.32 14.37 -18.90
C LEU A 253 10.89 14.92 -20.20
N ALA A 254 11.36 14.05 -21.10
CA ALA A 254 11.89 14.46 -22.42
C ALA A 254 10.83 15.19 -23.26
N GLN A 255 9.59 14.70 -23.24
CA GLN A 255 8.47 15.38 -23.90
C GLN A 255 8.20 16.77 -23.31
N ALA A 256 8.26 16.92 -21.99
CA ALA A 256 8.13 18.23 -21.34
C ALA A 256 9.28 19.16 -21.75
N CYS A 257 10.52 18.68 -21.76
CA CYS A 257 11.70 19.43 -22.21
C CYS A 257 11.59 19.89 -23.66
N LEU A 258 11.05 19.09 -24.57
CA LEU A 258 10.78 19.53 -25.95
C LEU A 258 9.81 20.72 -25.99
N LYS A 259 8.75 20.66 -25.18
CA LYS A 259 7.75 21.74 -25.12
C LYS A 259 8.30 23.07 -24.59
N VAL A 260 9.31 23.01 -23.71
CA VAL A 260 10.02 24.19 -23.19
C VAL A 260 11.29 24.53 -24.00
N LYS A 261 11.43 23.96 -25.20
CA LYS A 261 12.55 24.19 -26.15
C LYS A 261 13.94 23.80 -25.63
N LYS A 262 13.99 22.89 -24.64
CA LYS A 262 15.24 22.27 -24.14
C LYS A 262 15.57 21.01 -24.94
N THR A 263 15.73 21.15 -26.28
CA THR A 263 15.81 20.01 -27.22
C THR A 263 16.99 19.10 -26.95
N LYS A 264 18.14 19.64 -26.49
CA LYS A 264 19.33 18.84 -26.14
C LYS A 264 19.09 17.96 -24.92
N ASP A 265 18.44 18.54 -23.90
CA ASP A 265 18.10 17.79 -22.68
C ASP A 265 17.05 16.73 -22.98
N ALA A 266 16.05 17.06 -23.80
CA ALA A 266 15.05 16.10 -24.28
C ALA A 266 15.71 14.91 -24.99
N LEU A 267 16.65 15.14 -25.90
CA LEU A 267 17.38 14.08 -26.59
C LEU A 267 18.15 13.20 -25.59
N ALA A 268 18.80 13.81 -24.59
CA ALA A 268 19.48 13.06 -23.54
C ALA A 268 18.53 12.15 -22.77
N TYR A 269 17.37 12.65 -22.34
CA TYR A 269 16.39 11.87 -21.56
C TYR A 269 15.71 10.78 -22.40
N PHE A 270 15.40 11.02 -23.69
CA PHE A 270 14.93 9.96 -24.57
C PHE A 270 15.95 8.84 -24.74
N ASN A 271 17.24 9.17 -24.84
CA ASN A 271 18.30 8.16 -24.90
C ASN A 271 18.39 7.36 -23.60
N VAL A 272 18.17 7.96 -22.44
CA VAL A 272 18.07 7.22 -21.16
C VAL A 272 16.87 6.27 -21.21
N ALA A 273 15.71 6.75 -21.65
CA ALA A 273 14.51 5.92 -21.78
C ALA A 273 14.76 4.70 -22.68
N LEU A 274 15.45 4.85 -23.82
CA LEU A 274 15.76 3.73 -24.73
C LEU A 274 16.83 2.77 -24.19
N LYS A 275 17.70 3.22 -23.28
CA LYS A 275 18.62 2.31 -22.58
C LYS A 275 17.88 1.41 -21.60
N LEU A 276 16.80 1.93 -20.98
CA LEU A 276 15.95 1.19 -20.04
C LEU A 276 14.93 0.30 -20.75
N ASP A 277 14.35 0.81 -21.85
CA ASP A 277 13.39 0.11 -22.71
C ASP A 277 13.69 0.39 -24.18
N PRO A 278 14.44 -0.49 -24.87
CA PRO A 278 14.82 -0.32 -26.27
C PRO A 278 13.63 -0.30 -27.27
N GLU A 279 12.46 -0.81 -26.83
CA GLU A 279 11.26 -0.87 -27.67
C GLU A 279 10.28 0.29 -27.39
N ASN A 280 10.65 1.27 -26.57
CA ASN A 280 9.83 2.42 -26.23
C ASN A 280 9.59 3.30 -27.47
N LYS A 281 8.46 3.08 -28.12
CA LYS A 281 8.07 3.79 -29.37
C LYS A 281 8.04 5.31 -29.21
N SER A 282 7.51 5.80 -28.08
CA SER A 282 7.42 7.24 -27.82
C SER A 282 8.80 7.89 -27.68
N ALA A 283 9.77 7.17 -27.12
CA ALA A 283 11.14 7.65 -27.03
C ALA A 283 11.84 7.63 -28.41
N ILE A 284 11.61 6.59 -29.23
CA ILE A 284 12.14 6.51 -30.61
C ILE A 284 11.63 7.69 -31.45
N GLU A 285 10.32 7.91 -31.47
CA GLU A 285 9.69 9.03 -32.16
C GLU A 285 10.19 10.39 -31.63
N GLY A 286 10.36 10.48 -30.31
CA GLY A 286 10.87 11.66 -29.62
C GLY A 286 12.31 12.02 -30.03
N ILE A 287 13.19 11.04 -30.18
CA ILE A 287 14.57 11.24 -30.65
C ILE A 287 14.57 11.76 -32.10
N GLN A 288 13.76 11.16 -32.98
CA GLN A 288 13.66 11.62 -34.36
C GLN A 288 13.23 13.09 -34.40
N ASN A 289 12.16 13.45 -33.69
CA ASN A 289 11.66 14.82 -33.61
C ASN A 289 12.72 15.79 -33.06
N ALA A 290 13.39 15.43 -31.94
CA ALA A 290 14.44 16.25 -31.35
C ALA A 290 15.62 16.45 -32.33
N SER A 291 15.99 15.40 -33.06
CA SER A 291 17.07 15.46 -34.05
C SER A 291 16.71 16.35 -35.25
N ASP A 292 15.47 16.26 -35.73
CA ASP A 292 14.96 17.09 -36.85
C ASP A 292 14.92 18.58 -36.46
N ILE A 293 14.53 18.89 -35.20
CA ILE A 293 14.58 20.25 -34.66
C ILE A 293 16.04 20.75 -34.60
N LEU A 294 16.97 19.95 -34.10
CA LEU A 294 18.39 20.35 -33.98
C LEU A 294 19.07 20.51 -35.34
N SER A 295 18.68 19.75 -36.35
CA SER A 295 19.19 19.86 -37.73
C SER A 295 18.55 20.99 -38.55
N GLY A 296 17.49 21.64 -38.03
CA GLY A 296 16.74 22.67 -38.69
C GLY A 296 15.83 22.19 -39.83
N THR A 297 15.58 20.88 -39.91
CA THR A 297 14.68 20.28 -40.94
C THR A 297 13.20 20.47 -40.58
N VAL A 298 12.88 20.69 -39.31
CA VAL A 298 11.54 21.05 -38.83
C VAL A 298 11.68 22.30 -37.93
N PRO A 299 10.81 23.32 -38.09
CA PRO A 299 10.84 24.50 -37.23
C PRO A 299 10.48 24.09 -35.79
N ASP A 300 11.10 24.77 -34.82
CA ASP A 300 10.74 24.64 -33.38
C ASP A 300 9.20 24.75 -33.22
N ILE A 301 8.60 23.79 -32.55
CA ILE A 301 7.14 23.77 -32.32
C ILE A 301 6.76 25.04 -31.57
N GLN A 302 5.90 25.86 -32.21
CA GLN A 302 5.31 27.06 -31.59
C GLN A 302 4.24 26.68 -30.55
#